data_9b211f1ff4c0b61e3cbee87dbba084c7
#
_entry.id   9b211f1ff4c0b61e3cbee87dbba084c7
#
_cell.length_a   1.000
_cell.length_b   1.000
_cell.length_c   1.000
_cell.angle_alpha   90.00
_cell.angle_beta   90.00
_cell.angle_gamma   90.00
#
_symmetry.space_group_name_H-M   'P 1'
#
loop_
_entity.id
_entity.type
_entity.pdbx_description
1 polymer ?
#
loop_
_entity_poly.entity_id
_entity_poly.type
_entity_poly.pdbx_seq_one_letter_code
_entity_poly.pdbx_strand_id
1 'polypeptide(L)'
;NNTPIFYKPDELELLYVKFNLYTPSEWCNHGSKSYTSAVFKRKKDGKIFALVGTHLWWKSDKAKAGSTQARASQVRLIMAEVEGILAKYKDIPVFVVGDMNCEENTVPMQQFIQAGYVPCYKAATVYGDNHNGHHICSPADGYSTASRRKADTREGGAIDHLFIYDPAGTAEVKVFDCIMEEYTVKLTDHYPNII
;
A
#
# COMPACT_ATOMS: atom_id res chain seq x y z
N ASN A 1 -14.87 6.35 5.10
CA ASN A 1 -13.70 5.50 5.00
C ASN A 1 -12.99 5.78 3.67
N ASN A 2 -11.75 6.23 3.71
CA ASN A 2 -10.96 6.55 2.53
C ASN A 2 -9.96 5.43 2.15
N THR A 3 -10.03 4.31 2.86
CA THR A 3 -9.24 3.10 2.60
C THR A 3 -10.17 1.87 2.59
N PRO A 4 -11.21 1.83 1.72
CA PRO A 4 -12.10 0.69 1.64
C PRO A 4 -11.37 -0.53 1.08
N ILE A 5 -11.75 -1.71 1.56
CA ILE A 5 -11.33 -2.99 0.99
C ILE A 5 -12.57 -3.64 0.38
N PHE A 6 -12.51 -3.95 -0.90
CA PHE A 6 -13.55 -4.69 -1.62
C PHE A 6 -13.07 -6.12 -1.84
N TYR A 7 -13.95 -7.08 -1.68
CA TYR A 7 -13.63 -8.50 -1.87
C TYR A 7 -14.83 -9.27 -2.43
N LYS A 8 -14.56 -10.44 -2.96
CA LYS A 8 -15.59 -11.34 -3.49
C LYS A 8 -16.02 -12.32 -2.39
N PRO A 9 -17.23 -12.20 -1.86
CA PRO A 9 -17.70 -13.04 -0.76
C PRO A 9 -17.84 -14.53 -1.15
N ASP A 10 -17.99 -14.84 -2.43
CA ASP A 10 -18.02 -16.22 -2.91
C ASP A 10 -16.64 -16.89 -2.86
N GLU A 11 -15.56 -16.13 -2.95
CA GLU A 11 -14.18 -16.61 -2.93
C GLU A 11 -13.53 -16.53 -1.55
N LEU A 12 -13.89 -15.51 -0.77
CA LEU A 12 -13.26 -15.17 0.50
C LEU A 12 -14.28 -15.13 1.65
N GLU A 13 -13.83 -15.59 2.80
CA GLU A 13 -14.50 -15.41 4.08
C GLU A 13 -13.77 -14.34 4.88
N LEU A 14 -14.48 -13.32 5.34
CA LEU A 14 -13.93 -12.27 6.20
C LEU A 14 -13.86 -12.77 7.65
N LEU A 15 -12.66 -12.87 8.22
CA LEU A 15 -12.42 -13.33 9.59
C LEU A 15 -12.25 -12.17 10.59
N TYR A 16 -11.76 -11.03 10.11
CA TYR A 16 -11.48 -9.84 10.93
C TYR A 16 -11.51 -8.60 10.06
N VAL A 17 -11.98 -7.49 10.62
CA VAL A 17 -11.87 -6.17 10.02
C VAL A 17 -11.76 -5.10 11.10
N LYS A 18 -10.92 -4.10 10.85
CA LYS A 18 -10.77 -2.93 11.70
C LYS A 18 -10.44 -1.71 10.85
N PHE A 19 -11.09 -0.60 11.17
CA PHE A 19 -10.83 0.70 10.59
C PHE A 19 -10.28 1.65 11.66
N ASN A 20 -9.22 2.39 11.33
CA ASN A 20 -8.64 3.37 12.24
C ASN A 20 -8.27 4.66 11.50
N LEU A 21 -8.61 5.78 12.11
CA LEU A 21 -8.03 7.07 11.76
C LEU A 21 -6.65 7.21 12.41
N TYR A 22 -5.76 7.90 11.73
CA TYR A 22 -4.46 8.21 12.31
C TYR A 22 -4.55 9.24 13.43
N THR A 23 -3.71 9.07 14.42
CA THR A 23 -3.54 9.96 15.55
C THR A 23 -2.11 10.51 15.60
N PRO A 24 -1.90 11.73 16.08
CA PRO A 24 -2.93 12.71 16.49
C PRO A 24 -3.73 13.25 15.31
N SER A 25 -4.94 13.76 15.60
CA SER A 25 -5.95 14.17 14.60
C SER A 25 -5.48 15.24 13.61
N GLU A 26 -4.50 16.06 13.99
CA GLU A 26 -3.91 17.08 13.11
C GLU A 26 -3.24 16.47 11.85
N TRP A 27 -2.85 15.19 11.91
CA TRP A 27 -2.24 14.43 10.82
C TRP A 27 -3.20 13.49 10.11
N CYS A 28 -4.49 13.52 10.44
CA CYS A 28 -5.48 12.70 9.77
C CYS A 28 -6.27 13.42 8.66
N ASN A 29 -6.01 14.71 8.44
CA ASN A 29 -6.63 15.52 7.38
C ASN A 29 -8.16 15.36 7.35
N HIS A 30 -8.84 15.76 8.44
CA HIS A 30 -10.30 15.65 8.60
C HIS A 30 -10.86 14.23 8.41
N GLY A 31 -10.06 13.21 8.77
CA GLY A 31 -10.47 11.81 8.68
C GLY A 31 -10.15 11.12 7.35
N SER A 32 -9.45 11.81 6.43
CA SER A 32 -9.06 11.21 5.15
C SER A 32 -7.81 10.30 5.24
N LYS A 33 -6.99 10.47 6.29
CA LYS A 33 -5.79 9.67 6.51
C LYS A 33 -6.07 8.59 7.54
N SER A 34 -6.04 7.35 7.09
CA SER A 34 -6.54 6.19 7.82
C SER A 34 -5.89 4.90 7.33
N TYR A 35 -6.17 3.82 8.03
CA TYR A 35 -5.94 2.47 7.52
C TYR A 35 -7.13 1.57 7.83
N THR A 36 -7.34 0.58 6.99
CA THR A 36 -8.27 -0.52 7.19
C THR A 36 -7.50 -1.82 7.13
N SER A 37 -7.60 -2.64 8.16
CA SER A 37 -7.03 -3.98 8.18
C SER A 37 -8.14 -5.02 8.09
N ALA A 38 -7.89 -6.10 7.33
CA ALA A 38 -8.80 -7.22 7.21
C ALA A 38 -8.01 -8.52 7.14
N VAL A 39 -8.57 -9.60 7.70
CA VAL A 39 -8.06 -10.97 7.56
C VAL A 39 -9.09 -11.77 6.82
N PHE A 40 -8.65 -12.46 5.78
CA PHE A 40 -9.48 -13.28 4.91
C PHE A 40 -9.03 -14.74 4.93
N LYS A 41 -9.99 -15.64 4.79
CA LYS A 41 -9.75 -17.04 4.47
C LYS A 41 -10.22 -17.31 3.05
N ARG A 42 -9.33 -17.84 2.22
CA ARG A 42 -9.68 -18.25 0.87
C ARG A 42 -10.47 -19.56 0.92
N LYS A 43 -11.69 -19.53 0.42
CA LYS A 43 -12.62 -20.68 0.51
C LYS A 43 -12.14 -21.91 -0.24
N LYS A 44 -11.42 -21.71 -1.37
CA LYS A 44 -10.93 -22.77 -2.25
C LYS A 44 -9.99 -23.75 -1.54
N ASP A 45 -9.11 -23.27 -0.66
CA ASP A 45 -8.04 -24.06 -0.06
C ASP A 45 -7.81 -23.80 1.42
N GLY A 46 -8.62 -22.92 2.02
CA GLY A 46 -8.55 -22.59 3.44
C GLY A 46 -7.38 -21.71 3.85
N LYS A 47 -6.55 -21.24 2.92
CA LYS A 47 -5.42 -20.34 3.22
C LYS A 47 -5.91 -19.01 3.78
N ILE A 48 -5.20 -18.53 4.79
CA ILE A 48 -5.51 -17.24 5.46
C ILE A 48 -4.44 -16.23 5.08
N PHE A 49 -4.83 -14.99 4.88
CA PHE A 49 -3.94 -13.85 4.65
C PHE A 49 -4.56 -12.58 5.23
N ALA A 50 -3.72 -11.58 5.47
CA ALA A 50 -4.17 -10.25 5.88
C ALA A 50 -3.88 -9.20 4.81
N LEU A 51 -4.72 -8.17 4.77
CA LEU A 51 -4.58 -6.99 3.93
C LEU A 51 -4.75 -5.74 4.79
N VAL A 52 -3.81 -4.82 4.70
CA VAL A 52 -3.88 -3.49 5.33
C VAL A 52 -3.84 -2.44 4.24
N GLY A 53 -4.98 -1.83 3.97
CA GLY A 53 -5.09 -0.70 3.06
C GLY A 53 -4.87 0.62 3.81
N THR A 54 -4.04 1.52 3.28
CA THR A 54 -3.71 2.78 3.96
C THR A 54 -3.62 3.96 3.02
N HIS A 55 -3.74 5.16 3.60
CA HIS A 55 -3.45 6.44 2.97
C HIS A 55 -2.76 7.36 3.98
N LEU A 56 -1.44 7.53 3.84
CA LEU A 56 -0.62 8.30 4.77
C LEU A 56 -0.75 9.80 4.57
N TRP A 57 -0.17 10.58 5.49
CA TRP A 57 -0.11 12.03 5.40
C TRP A 57 0.56 12.53 4.12
N TRP A 58 -0.04 13.53 3.46
CA TRP A 58 0.28 13.92 2.08
C TRP A 58 1.23 15.11 1.93
N LYS A 59 1.32 16.04 2.92
CA LYS A 59 2.16 17.23 2.77
C LYS A 59 3.65 16.89 2.89
N SER A 60 4.47 17.66 2.20
CA SER A 60 5.92 17.66 2.41
C SER A 60 6.29 18.43 3.67
N ASP A 61 7.52 18.24 4.18
CA ASP A 61 8.05 19.02 5.32
C ASP A 61 8.18 20.51 4.98
N LYS A 62 8.38 20.85 3.72
CA LYS A 62 8.38 22.25 3.26
C LYS A 62 7.00 22.90 3.43
N ALA A 63 5.93 22.15 3.20
CA ALA A 63 4.55 22.64 3.32
C ALA A 63 4.03 22.58 4.76
N LYS A 64 4.47 21.61 5.55
CA LYS A 64 4.16 21.48 6.99
C LYS A 64 5.31 20.72 7.68
N ALA A 65 6.05 21.44 8.51
CA ALA A 65 7.15 20.85 9.28
C ALA A 65 6.66 19.63 10.10
N GLY A 66 7.45 18.57 10.15
CA GLY A 66 7.10 17.33 10.83
C GLY A 66 6.31 16.32 9.99
N SER A 67 6.10 16.59 8.70
CA SER A 67 5.33 15.71 7.81
C SER A 67 5.97 14.32 7.64
N THR A 68 7.28 14.25 7.51
CA THR A 68 8.02 12.97 7.45
C THR A 68 7.88 12.18 8.75
N GLN A 69 7.99 12.84 9.90
CA GLN A 69 7.80 12.21 11.22
C GLN A 69 6.36 11.73 11.41
N ALA A 70 5.37 12.48 10.91
CA ALA A 70 3.98 12.06 10.93
C ALA A 70 3.77 10.76 10.15
N ARG A 71 4.26 10.68 8.90
CA ARG A 71 4.22 9.43 8.11
C ARG A 71 4.95 8.28 8.81
N ALA A 72 6.14 8.54 9.36
CA ALA A 72 6.90 7.54 10.10
C ALA A 72 6.13 7.02 11.33
N SER A 73 5.38 7.88 12.01
CA SER A 73 4.49 7.49 13.12
C SER A 73 3.29 6.68 12.63
N GLN A 74 2.71 7.04 11.50
CA GLN A 74 1.62 6.30 10.87
C GLN A 74 2.05 4.89 10.45
N VAL A 75 3.26 4.74 9.91
CA VAL A 75 3.86 3.42 9.61
C VAL A 75 3.99 2.57 10.86
N ARG A 76 4.47 3.13 11.98
CA ARG A 76 4.54 2.38 13.25
C ARG A 76 3.18 1.91 13.75
N LEU A 77 2.12 2.70 13.55
CA LEU A 77 0.75 2.27 13.89
C LEU A 77 0.29 1.09 13.02
N ILE A 78 0.62 1.10 11.73
CA ILE A 78 0.35 -0.03 10.84
C ILE A 78 1.12 -1.27 11.29
N MET A 79 2.41 -1.14 11.59
CA MET A 79 3.24 -2.26 12.03
C MET A 79 2.71 -2.87 13.34
N ALA A 80 2.31 -2.03 14.31
CA ALA A 80 1.68 -2.51 15.54
C ALA A 80 0.34 -3.23 15.29
N GLU A 81 -0.46 -2.78 14.32
CA GLU A 81 -1.67 -3.49 13.90
C GLU A 81 -1.34 -4.86 13.29
N VAL A 82 -0.31 -4.93 12.43
CA VAL A 82 0.16 -6.19 11.84
C VAL A 82 0.66 -7.16 12.92
N GLU A 83 1.43 -6.68 13.89
CA GLU A 83 1.84 -7.49 15.05
C GLU A 83 0.63 -8.05 15.81
N GLY A 84 -0.40 -7.23 16.04
CA GLY A 84 -1.65 -7.66 16.68
C GLY A 84 -2.40 -8.72 15.86
N ILE A 85 -2.42 -8.60 14.55
CA ILE A 85 -2.99 -9.60 13.64
C ILE A 85 -2.22 -10.91 13.73
N LEU A 86 -0.88 -10.86 13.66
CA LEU A 86 -0.01 -12.04 13.69
C LEU A 86 0.01 -12.74 15.07
N ALA A 87 -0.24 -12.01 16.13
CA ALA A 87 -0.42 -12.62 17.46
C ALA A 87 -1.64 -13.56 17.49
N LYS A 88 -2.68 -13.23 16.72
CA LYS A 88 -3.92 -14.02 16.64
C LYS A 88 -3.91 -15.03 15.49
N TYR A 89 -3.40 -14.62 14.34
CA TYR A 89 -3.33 -15.43 13.11
C TYR A 89 -1.87 -15.68 12.77
N LYS A 90 -1.31 -16.76 13.28
CA LYS A 90 0.12 -17.08 13.13
C LYS A 90 0.44 -17.53 11.71
N ASP A 91 1.66 -17.24 11.29
CA ASP A 91 2.25 -17.78 10.05
C ASP A 91 1.44 -17.47 8.78
N ILE A 92 0.80 -16.30 8.73
CA ILE A 92 0.06 -15.84 7.55
C ILE A 92 0.81 -14.70 6.85
N PRO A 93 0.72 -14.59 5.53
CA PRO A 93 1.24 -13.43 4.82
C PRO A 93 0.36 -12.20 5.08
N VAL A 94 0.99 -11.04 5.22
CA VAL A 94 0.33 -9.75 5.37
C VAL A 94 0.75 -8.84 4.23
N PHE A 95 -0.22 -8.30 3.52
CA PHE A 95 -0.01 -7.28 2.50
C PHE A 95 -0.35 -5.90 3.07
N VAL A 96 0.56 -4.94 2.89
CA VAL A 96 0.34 -3.53 3.24
C VAL A 96 0.36 -2.73 1.96
N VAL A 97 -0.74 -2.07 1.62
CA VAL A 97 -0.94 -1.44 0.32
C VAL A 97 -1.53 -0.04 0.46
N GLY A 98 -1.20 0.86 -0.46
CA GLY A 98 -1.87 2.16 -0.55
C GLY A 98 -0.94 3.32 -0.93
N ASP A 99 -1.54 4.52 -0.93
CA ASP A 99 -0.82 5.76 -1.12
C ASP A 99 -0.07 6.14 0.17
N MET A 100 1.25 5.95 0.13
CA MET A 100 2.14 6.27 1.25
C MET A 100 2.61 7.73 1.23
N ASN A 101 2.30 8.47 0.16
CA ASN A 101 2.68 9.87 -0.03
C ASN A 101 4.20 10.13 0.16
N CYS A 102 5.02 9.14 -0.10
CA CYS A 102 6.48 9.24 -0.04
C CYS A 102 7.14 8.09 -0.78
N GLU A 103 8.35 8.33 -1.26
CA GLU A 103 9.16 7.38 -2.01
C GLU A 103 9.80 6.31 -1.11
N GLU A 104 10.20 5.19 -1.72
CA GLU A 104 10.78 4.05 -1.02
C GLU A 104 12.04 4.40 -0.22
N ASN A 105 12.86 5.31 -0.70
CA ASN A 105 14.11 5.72 -0.04
C ASN A 105 13.90 6.62 1.19
N THR A 106 12.67 6.96 1.52
CA THR A 106 12.35 7.84 2.65
C THR A 106 12.26 7.10 3.99
N VAL A 107 12.47 7.82 5.09
CA VAL A 107 12.44 7.24 6.45
C VAL A 107 11.17 6.40 6.72
N PRO A 108 9.95 6.84 6.39
CA PRO A 108 8.75 6.03 6.65
C PRO A 108 8.80 4.66 5.95
N MET A 109 9.18 4.63 4.67
CA MET A 109 9.23 3.38 3.90
C MET A 109 10.38 2.47 4.34
N GLN A 110 11.52 3.07 4.69
CA GLN A 110 12.66 2.32 5.23
C GLN A 110 12.35 1.62 6.57
N GLN A 111 11.41 2.14 7.37
CA GLN A 111 10.94 1.43 8.56
C GLN A 111 10.27 0.09 8.21
N PHE A 112 9.43 0.02 7.17
CA PHE A 112 8.87 -1.24 6.70
C PHE A 112 9.98 -2.21 6.24
N ILE A 113 10.89 -1.74 5.40
CA ILE A 113 11.98 -2.57 4.84
C ILE A 113 12.88 -3.12 5.95
N GLN A 114 13.28 -2.28 6.90
CA GLN A 114 14.11 -2.68 8.04
C GLN A 114 13.41 -3.68 8.97
N ALA A 115 12.09 -3.64 9.03
CA ALA A 115 11.28 -4.60 9.78
C ALA A 115 10.99 -5.90 9.00
N GLY A 116 11.56 -6.07 7.80
CA GLY A 116 11.41 -7.28 7.01
C GLY A 116 10.24 -7.29 6.02
N TYR A 117 9.57 -6.16 5.81
CA TYR A 117 8.59 -6.03 4.73
C TYR A 117 9.31 -5.91 3.40
N VAL A 118 8.88 -6.68 2.42
CA VAL A 118 9.49 -6.68 1.08
C VAL A 118 8.54 -5.96 0.11
N PRO A 119 9.00 -4.97 -0.66
CA PRO A 119 8.21 -4.38 -1.73
C PRO A 119 7.79 -5.47 -2.73
N CYS A 120 6.50 -5.54 -3.07
CA CYS A 120 5.97 -6.62 -3.92
C CYS A 120 6.62 -6.62 -5.31
N TYR A 121 6.99 -5.46 -5.85
CA TYR A 121 7.71 -5.40 -7.12
C TYR A 121 9.12 -6.02 -7.06
N LYS A 122 9.76 -6.07 -5.88
CA LYS A 122 11.05 -6.79 -5.66
C LYS A 122 10.85 -8.27 -5.42
N ALA A 123 9.71 -8.65 -4.86
CA ALA A 123 9.37 -10.04 -4.60
C ALA A 123 8.82 -10.76 -5.83
N ALA A 124 8.28 -10.03 -6.81
CA ALA A 124 7.69 -10.60 -8.02
C ALA A 124 8.72 -11.31 -8.91
N THR A 125 8.30 -12.40 -9.52
CA THR A 125 9.11 -13.17 -10.47
C THR A 125 8.75 -12.86 -11.92
N VAL A 126 7.58 -12.32 -12.17
CA VAL A 126 7.07 -11.92 -13.49
C VAL A 126 6.59 -10.47 -13.41
N TYR A 127 6.90 -9.71 -14.44
CA TYR A 127 6.46 -8.32 -14.57
C TYR A 127 5.56 -8.16 -15.77
N GLY A 128 4.48 -7.41 -15.63
CA GLY A 128 3.61 -7.04 -16.73
C GLY A 128 4.25 -5.98 -17.64
N ASP A 129 3.57 -5.70 -18.75
CA ASP A 129 4.10 -4.82 -19.82
C ASP A 129 4.31 -3.37 -19.37
N ASN A 130 3.59 -2.92 -18.33
CA ASN A 130 3.66 -1.57 -17.82
C ASN A 130 4.65 -1.40 -16.65
N HIS A 131 5.36 -2.46 -16.31
CA HIS A 131 6.39 -2.46 -15.30
C HIS A 131 7.78 -2.38 -15.95
N ASN A 132 8.60 -1.43 -15.57
CA ASN A 132 9.96 -1.29 -16.08
C ASN A 132 11.04 -1.64 -15.05
N GLY A 133 10.75 -2.50 -14.12
CA GLY A 133 11.71 -3.04 -13.16
C GLY A 133 12.05 -2.13 -11.98
N HIS A 134 11.83 -0.84 -12.06
CA HIS A 134 12.26 0.12 -11.04
C HIS A 134 11.19 1.09 -10.56
N HIS A 135 10.08 1.15 -11.26
CA HIS A 135 9.06 2.15 -11.00
C HIS A 135 7.72 1.49 -10.82
N ILE A 136 7.23 1.56 -9.61
CA ILE A 136 5.83 1.41 -9.33
C ILE A 136 5.18 2.60 -10.03
N CYS A 137 4.35 2.34 -11.02
CA CYS A 137 3.77 3.37 -11.82
C CYS A 137 2.68 4.07 -11.03
N SER A 138 3.07 5.05 -10.28
CA SER A 138 2.18 6.07 -9.80
C SER A 138 2.64 7.38 -10.40
N PRO A 139 1.78 8.19 -10.97
CA PRO A 139 2.17 9.54 -11.33
C PRO A 139 2.54 10.25 -10.03
N ALA A 140 3.83 10.41 -9.83
CA ALA A 140 4.30 11.23 -8.72
C ALA A 140 3.77 12.65 -8.91
N ASP A 141 3.37 13.25 -7.82
CA ASP A 141 3.14 14.68 -7.70
C ASP A 141 2.07 15.30 -8.58
N GLY A 142 0.88 15.44 -8.05
CA GLY A 142 -0.06 16.47 -8.47
C GLY A 142 -0.35 16.54 -9.96
N TYR A 143 -0.08 15.48 -10.71
CA TYR A 143 -0.48 15.42 -12.08
C TYR A 143 -2.00 15.52 -12.16
N SER A 144 -2.48 16.54 -12.83
CA SER A 144 -3.85 16.52 -13.30
C SER A 144 -4.01 15.37 -14.28
N THR A 145 -5.21 14.88 -14.44
CA THR A 145 -5.56 13.83 -15.38
C THR A 145 -5.00 14.10 -16.80
N ALA A 146 -4.94 15.38 -17.22
CA ALA A 146 -4.42 15.78 -18.53
C ALA A 146 -2.88 15.70 -18.65
N SER A 147 -2.12 15.81 -17.57
CA SER A 147 -0.66 15.83 -17.60
C SER A 147 0.00 14.48 -17.29
N ARG A 148 -0.79 13.46 -16.98
CA ARG A 148 -0.29 12.13 -16.65
C ARG A 148 0.51 11.43 -17.72
N ARG A 149 0.21 11.68 -18.97
CA ARG A 149 1.00 11.13 -20.08
C ARG A 149 2.46 11.55 -20.03
N LYS A 150 2.79 12.62 -19.32
CA LYS A 150 4.19 12.99 -19.08
C LYS A 150 4.85 12.14 -17.99
N ALA A 151 4.07 11.49 -17.16
CA ALA A 151 4.58 10.56 -16.14
C ALA A 151 5.08 9.24 -16.74
N ASP A 152 4.82 8.98 -18.00
CA ASP A 152 5.42 7.84 -18.71
C ASP A 152 6.95 7.91 -18.77
N THR A 153 7.52 9.05 -18.49
CA THR A 153 9.00 9.15 -18.33
C THR A 153 9.48 8.48 -17.04
N ARG A 154 8.59 8.22 -16.09
CA ARG A 154 8.86 7.46 -14.85
C ARG A 154 10.06 7.99 -14.04
N GLU A 155 10.37 9.24 -14.20
CA GLU A 155 11.45 9.92 -13.48
C GLU A 155 11.04 10.35 -12.06
N GLY A 156 9.76 10.24 -11.71
CA GLY A 156 9.25 10.46 -10.36
C GLY A 156 9.26 9.18 -9.54
N GLY A 157 9.58 9.27 -8.27
CA GLY A 157 9.49 8.14 -7.37
C GLY A 157 8.03 7.71 -7.15
N ALA A 158 7.79 6.41 -7.05
CA ALA A 158 6.49 5.88 -6.69
C ALA A 158 6.12 6.28 -5.27
N ILE A 159 4.88 6.65 -5.06
CA ILE A 159 4.31 6.95 -3.75
C ILE A 159 3.21 5.97 -3.33
N ASP A 160 2.72 5.17 -4.29
CA ASP A 160 1.85 4.03 -4.02
C ASP A 160 2.72 2.77 -3.88
N HIS A 161 2.62 2.13 -2.74
CA HIS A 161 3.44 0.98 -2.41
C HIS A 161 2.60 -0.23 -2.04
N LEU A 162 3.09 -1.39 -2.45
CA LEU A 162 2.62 -2.70 -2.03
C LEU A 162 3.78 -3.44 -1.38
N PHE A 163 3.61 -3.79 -0.12
CA PHE A 163 4.56 -4.59 0.65
C PHE A 163 3.95 -5.92 1.03
N ILE A 164 4.79 -6.95 1.06
CA ILE A 164 4.47 -8.23 1.69
C ILE A 164 5.35 -8.42 2.93
N TYR A 165 4.73 -8.86 4.02
CA TYR A 165 5.41 -9.35 5.22
C TYR A 165 5.02 -10.81 5.43
N ASP A 166 5.94 -11.72 5.13
CA ASP A 166 5.71 -13.17 5.18
C ASP A 166 6.96 -13.90 5.72
N PRO A 167 7.23 -13.78 7.02
CA PRO A 167 8.42 -14.43 7.60
C PRO A 167 8.36 -15.95 7.56
N ALA A 168 7.17 -16.54 7.40
CA ALA A 168 6.98 -17.98 7.29
C ALA A 168 7.14 -18.52 5.84
N GLY A 169 7.22 -17.63 4.83
CA GLY A 169 7.38 -18.03 3.44
C GLY A 169 6.18 -18.79 2.87
N THR A 170 4.98 -18.43 3.28
CA THR A 170 3.74 -19.14 2.91
C THR A 170 3.07 -18.62 1.65
N ALA A 171 3.54 -17.46 1.13
CA ALA A 171 3.04 -16.83 -0.07
C ALA A 171 4.17 -16.49 -1.06
N GLU A 172 3.81 -16.41 -2.32
CA GLU A 172 4.67 -16.00 -3.42
C GLU A 172 3.99 -14.86 -4.17
N VAL A 173 4.71 -13.77 -4.42
CA VAL A 173 4.29 -12.73 -5.35
C VAL A 173 4.77 -13.13 -6.74
N LYS A 174 3.83 -13.59 -7.57
CA LYS A 174 4.17 -14.07 -8.91
C LYS A 174 4.29 -12.96 -9.92
N VAL A 175 3.34 -12.04 -9.91
CA VAL A 175 3.22 -10.99 -10.91
C VAL A 175 3.22 -9.64 -10.21
N PHE A 176 3.85 -8.66 -10.80
CA PHE A 176 3.67 -7.24 -10.49
C PHE A 176 3.44 -6.46 -11.79
N ASP A 177 2.40 -5.65 -11.81
CA ASP A 177 2.08 -4.79 -12.96
C ASP A 177 1.35 -3.52 -12.50
N CYS A 178 1.15 -2.62 -13.45
CA CYS A 178 0.45 -1.36 -13.29
C CYS A 178 -0.59 -1.19 -14.38
N ILE A 179 -1.82 -0.81 -14.04
CA ILE A 179 -2.85 -0.54 -15.04
C ILE A 179 -2.65 0.87 -15.58
N MET A 180 -2.04 0.99 -16.75
CA MET A 180 -1.74 2.26 -17.42
C MET A 180 -2.64 2.54 -18.63
N GLU A 181 -3.81 1.94 -18.68
CA GLU A 181 -4.78 2.09 -19.74
C GLU A 181 -5.31 3.54 -19.85
N GLU A 182 -5.68 3.96 -21.04
CA GLU A 182 -6.16 5.33 -21.29
C GLU A 182 -7.36 5.70 -20.39
N TYR A 183 -8.24 4.76 -20.11
CA TYR A 183 -9.40 5.00 -19.25
C TYR A 183 -9.02 5.30 -17.80
N THR A 184 -7.91 4.75 -17.31
CA THR A 184 -7.44 4.97 -15.94
C THR A 184 -7.19 6.45 -15.68
N VAL A 185 -6.62 7.15 -16.66
CA VAL A 185 -6.32 8.57 -16.58
C VAL A 185 -7.58 9.43 -16.40
N LYS A 186 -8.74 8.93 -16.76
CA LYS A 186 -10.04 9.61 -16.63
C LYS A 186 -10.68 9.37 -15.25
N LEU A 187 -10.27 8.31 -14.56
CA LEU A 187 -10.91 7.85 -13.32
C LEU A 187 -10.12 8.22 -12.06
N THR A 188 -8.81 8.27 -12.15
CA THR A 188 -7.95 8.48 -10.98
C THR A 188 -6.68 9.24 -11.36
N ASP A 189 -6.05 9.88 -10.39
CA ASP A 189 -4.72 10.49 -10.48
C ASP A 189 -3.58 9.57 -10.05
N HIS A 190 -3.87 8.32 -9.80
CA HIS A 190 -2.92 7.26 -9.53
C HIS A 190 -3.15 6.06 -10.46
N TYR A 191 -2.07 5.42 -10.91
CA TYR A 191 -2.20 4.16 -11.63
C TYR A 191 -2.40 3.01 -10.63
N PRO A 192 -3.44 2.16 -10.81
CA PRO A 192 -3.63 0.99 -9.98
C PRO A 192 -2.47 -0.01 -10.14
N ASN A 193 -1.97 -0.52 -9.03
CA ASN A 193 -0.98 -1.60 -9.02
C ASN A 193 -1.68 -2.95 -8.85
N ILE A 194 -1.12 -3.99 -9.45
CA ILE A 194 -1.61 -5.38 -9.41
C ILE A 194 -0.50 -6.30 -8.90
N ILE A 195 -0.88 -7.25 -8.06
CA ILE A 195 -0.06 -8.38 -7.62
C ILE A 195 -0.83 -9.70 -7.71
#